data_d3a4413464c57aa2fe09a19899639fbb
#
_entry.id   d3a4413464c57aa2fe09a19899639fbb
#
_cell.length_a   1.000
_cell.length_b   1.000
_cell.length_c   1.000
_cell.angle_alpha   90.00
_cell.angle_beta   90.00
_cell.angle_gamma   90.00
#
_symmetry.space_group_name_H-M   'P 1'
#
loop_
_entity.id
_entity.type
_entity.pdbx_description
1 polymer ?
#
loop_
_entity_poly.entity_id
_entity_poly.type
_entity_poly.pdbx_seq_one_letter_code
_entity_poly.pdbx_strand_id
1 'polypeptide(L)'
;MKKLYFTALLATFCLLESAAQQDPHYTQYMYNMNVINPAYAGSKENLAVGILYREQWVNIEGAPSTGTVSIHSPVGKNVGLGLSIISDKIGPVEENNFFGDFSYTLNLGGEHRLALGLKAGITSQQVGLFTQIGESNVQDLFDPAFSENTSNTFFNFGTGIFYYTDKYYISLSVPNMIKSVHLDTQGRQFG
;
A
#
# COMPACT_ATOMS: atom_id res chain seq x y z
N MET A 1 21.83 31.24 -18.70
CA MET A 1 22.42 30.00 -18.18
C MET A 1 21.55 29.33 -17.12
N LYS A 2 21.11 30.01 -16.04
CA LYS A 2 20.27 29.40 -15.00
C LYS A 2 18.96 28.75 -15.53
N LYS A 3 18.29 29.37 -16.51
CA LYS A 3 17.07 28.83 -17.15
C LYS A 3 17.36 27.55 -17.93
N LEU A 4 18.53 27.45 -18.57
CA LEU A 4 18.93 26.26 -19.33
C LEU A 4 19.15 25.05 -18.41
N TYR A 5 19.81 25.25 -17.26
CA TYR A 5 19.99 24.19 -16.26
C TYR A 5 18.68 23.71 -15.68
N PHE A 6 17.72 24.63 -15.42
CA PHE A 6 16.40 24.27 -14.92
C PHE A 6 15.60 23.47 -15.96
N THR A 7 15.65 23.88 -17.24
CA THR A 7 14.99 23.15 -18.33
C THR A 7 15.63 21.77 -18.54
N ALA A 8 16.96 21.67 -18.48
CA ALA A 8 17.66 20.40 -18.60
C ALA A 8 17.31 19.45 -17.43
N LEU A 9 17.25 19.97 -16.20
CA LEU A 9 16.84 19.20 -15.02
C LEU A 9 15.40 18.68 -15.17
N LEU A 10 14.48 19.52 -15.62
CA LEU A 10 13.08 19.16 -15.84
C LEU A 10 12.94 18.11 -16.96
N ALA A 11 13.71 18.26 -18.05
CA ALA A 11 13.73 17.29 -19.14
C ALA A 11 14.28 15.93 -18.72
N THR A 12 15.31 15.90 -17.86
CA THR A 12 15.87 14.66 -17.30
C THR A 12 14.85 13.95 -16.41
N PHE A 13 14.02 14.69 -15.68
CA PHE A 13 12.95 14.11 -14.84
C PHE A 13 11.84 13.46 -15.66
N CYS A 14 11.57 13.96 -16.89
CA CYS A 14 10.58 13.38 -17.81
C CYS A 14 11.07 12.10 -18.52
N LEU A 15 12.37 11.79 -18.46
CA LEU A 15 12.94 10.56 -19.06
C LEU A 15 12.96 9.37 -18.10
N LEU A 16 12.52 9.53 -16.86
CA LEU A 16 12.37 8.43 -15.92
C LEU A 16 11.17 7.59 -16.34
N GLU A 17 11.43 6.34 -16.75
CA GLU A 17 10.38 5.38 -17.02
C GLU A 17 9.60 5.11 -15.72
N SER A 18 8.31 5.43 -15.74
CA SER A 18 7.40 5.12 -14.63
C SER A 18 6.77 3.76 -14.88
N ALA A 19 7.31 2.72 -14.25
CA ALA A 19 6.63 1.45 -14.14
C ALA A 19 5.55 1.60 -13.05
N ALA A 20 4.32 1.89 -13.47
CA ALA A 20 3.19 2.01 -12.54
C ALA A 20 2.67 0.61 -12.21
N GLN A 21 2.94 0.13 -11.00
CA GLN A 21 2.20 -0.98 -10.42
C GLN A 21 0.86 -0.42 -9.89
N GLN A 22 -0.22 -1.16 -10.09
CA GLN A 22 -1.52 -0.77 -9.55
C GLN A 22 -1.62 -1.29 -8.12
N ASP A 23 -1.25 -0.46 -7.16
CA ASP A 23 -1.62 -0.67 -5.76
C ASP A 23 -3.12 -0.41 -5.57
N PRO A 24 -3.77 -1.01 -4.56
CA PRO A 24 -5.18 -0.75 -4.25
C PRO A 24 -5.47 0.74 -4.14
N HIS A 25 -6.52 1.20 -4.82
CA HIS A 25 -6.90 2.61 -4.77
C HIS A 25 -7.49 2.97 -3.40
N TYR A 26 -6.71 3.61 -2.56
CA TYR A 26 -7.19 4.13 -1.28
C TYR A 26 -7.97 5.43 -1.49
N THR A 27 -9.29 5.35 -1.42
CA THR A 27 -10.13 6.55 -1.26
C THR A 27 -10.19 6.94 0.21
N GLN A 28 -10.38 8.23 0.51
CA GLN A 28 -10.45 8.75 1.89
C GLN A 28 -9.16 8.48 2.72
N TYR A 29 -8.00 8.44 2.06
CA TYR A 29 -6.68 8.25 2.69
C TYR A 29 -6.40 9.23 3.83
N MET A 30 -7.04 10.40 3.83
CA MET A 30 -6.92 11.42 4.88
C MET A 30 -7.30 10.91 6.27
N TYR A 31 -8.19 9.92 6.35
CA TYR A 31 -8.61 9.33 7.62
C TYR A 31 -7.71 8.16 8.05
N ASN A 32 -6.91 7.63 7.14
CA ASN A 32 -6.05 6.47 7.40
C ASN A 32 -4.64 6.64 6.80
N MET A 33 -4.02 7.79 7.06
CA MET A 33 -2.70 8.17 6.53
C MET A 33 -1.59 7.18 6.92
N ASN A 34 -1.72 6.49 8.07
CA ASN A 34 -0.74 5.52 8.53
C ASN A 34 -0.57 4.33 7.57
N VAL A 35 -1.64 3.94 6.86
CA VAL A 35 -1.60 2.88 5.85
C VAL A 35 -0.67 3.24 4.69
N ILE A 36 -0.70 4.51 4.28
CA ILE A 36 0.03 5.01 3.11
C ILE A 36 1.44 5.49 3.48
N ASN A 37 1.57 6.19 4.61
CA ASN A 37 2.85 6.78 5.01
C ASN A 37 3.24 6.36 6.44
N PRO A 38 4.29 5.53 6.60
CA PRO A 38 4.76 5.10 7.93
C PRO A 38 5.24 6.27 8.81
N ALA A 39 5.68 7.38 8.23
CA ALA A 39 6.09 8.56 8.98
C ALA A 39 4.93 9.24 9.72
N TYR A 40 3.69 8.91 9.37
CA TYR A 40 2.50 9.40 10.08
C TYR A 40 2.27 8.71 11.42
N ALA A 41 2.86 7.52 11.66
CA ALA A 41 2.71 6.79 12.90
C ALA A 41 3.14 7.68 14.09
N GLY A 42 2.29 7.79 15.11
CA GLY A 42 2.56 8.61 16.29
C GLY A 42 2.52 10.14 16.09
N SER A 43 2.12 10.62 14.91
CA SER A 43 1.95 12.08 14.65
C SER A 43 0.83 12.72 15.48
N LYS A 44 -0.14 11.91 15.89
CA LYS A 44 -1.15 12.30 16.85
C LYS A 44 -0.62 12.09 18.27
N GLU A 45 -0.95 12.97 19.18
CA GLU A 45 -0.49 12.89 20.59
C GLU A 45 -1.11 11.74 21.38
N ASN A 46 -2.11 11.06 20.80
CA ASN A 46 -2.87 9.98 21.39
C ASN A 46 -2.81 8.71 20.58
N LEU A 47 -3.22 7.59 21.21
CA LEU A 47 -3.54 6.38 20.50
C LEU A 47 -4.66 6.64 19.48
N ALA A 48 -4.39 6.38 18.21
CA ALA A 48 -5.35 6.53 17.13
C ALA A 48 -5.65 5.15 16.52
N VAL A 49 -6.94 4.89 16.33
CA VAL A 49 -7.44 3.68 15.66
C VAL A 49 -8.26 4.11 14.46
N GLY A 50 -7.95 3.55 13.30
CA GLY A 50 -8.68 3.76 12.05
C GLY A 50 -9.26 2.46 11.55
N ILE A 51 -10.54 2.48 11.16
CA ILE A 51 -11.19 1.37 10.48
C ILE A 51 -11.85 1.94 9.25
N LEU A 52 -11.58 1.36 8.09
CA LEU A 52 -12.18 1.74 6.82
C LEU A 52 -12.62 0.49 6.07
N TYR A 53 -13.82 0.51 5.55
CA TYR A 53 -14.32 -0.50 4.62
C TYR A 53 -14.84 0.20 3.37
N ARG A 54 -14.45 -0.31 2.22
CA ARG A 54 -14.87 0.19 0.92
C ARG A 54 -15.37 -0.95 0.07
N GLU A 55 -16.50 -0.76 -0.55
CA GLU A 55 -17.06 -1.65 -1.55
C GLU A 55 -17.33 -0.88 -2.84
N GLN A 56 -16.91 -1.41 -3.97
CA GLN A 56 -17.11 -0.81 -5.29
C GLN A 56 -18.15 -1.66 -6.04
N TRP A 57 -18.95 -1.01 -6.90
CA TRP A 57 -19.95 -1.69 -7.74
C TRP A 57 -20.90 -2.60 -6.94
N VAL A 58 -21.56 -2.00 -5.96
CA VAL A 58 -22.52 -2.69 -5.08
C VAL A 58 -23.54 -3.49 -5.91
N ASN A 59 -23.82 -4.74 -5.50
CA ASN A 59 -24.67 -5.73 -6.18
C ASN A 59 -24.04 -6.37 -7.44
N ILE A 60 -22.74 -6.24 -7.68
CA ILE A 60 -22.02 -7.00 -8.70
C ILE A 60 -21.22 -8.11 -8.02
N GLU A 61 -21.42 -9.35 -8.43
CA GLU A 61 -20.68 -10.50 -7.90
C GLU A 61 -19.19 -10.38 -8.27
N GLY A 62 -18.29 -10.61 -7.31
CA GLY A 62 -16.86 -10.41 -7.49
C GLY A 62 -16.40 -8.95 -7.48
N ALA A 63 -17.26 -8.03 -7.09
CA ALA A 63 -16.92 -6.61 -6.98
C ALA A 63 -15.75 -6.35 -6.01
N PRO A 64 -14.87 -5.37 -6.31
CA PRO A 64 -13.76 -5.03 -5.46
C PRO A 64 -14.21 -4.57 -4.07
N SER A 65 -13.61 -5.13 -3.02
CA SER A 65 -13.82 -4.71 -1.63
C SER A 65 -12.49 -4.59 -0.91
N THR A 66 -12.32 -3.52 -0.13
CA THR A 66 -11.10 -3.23 0.61
C THR A 66 -11.45 -2.91 2.06
N GLY A 67 -10.93 -3.69 2.99
CA GLY A 67 -11.02 -3.44 4.43
C GLY A 67 -9.65 -3.02 4.97
N THR A 68 -9.58 -1.98 5.80
CA THR A 68 -8.36 -1.59 6.49
C THR A 68 -8.62 -1.37 7.97
N VAL A 69 -7.68 -1.84 8.78
CA VAL A 69 -7.61 -1.53 10.22
C VAL A 69 -6.22 -1.02 10.51
N SER A 70 -6.12 0.12 11.14
CA SER A 70 -4.84 0.68 11.57
C SER A 70 -4.90 1.16 13.00
N ILE A 71 -3.78 1.03 13.69
CA ILE A 71 -3.59 1.55 15.03
C ILE A 71 -2.20 2.17 15.10
N HIS A 72 -2.07 3.36 15.64
CA HIS A 72 -0.77 3.97 15.87
C HIS A 72 -0.77 4.86 17.11
N SER A 73 0.40 4.98 17.73
CA SER A 73 0.58 5.76 18.95
C SER A 73 2.01 6.32 19.06
N PRO A 74 2.19 7.50 19.64
CA PRO A 74 3.51 7.88 20.13
C PRO A 74 3.92 6.97 21.31
N VAL A 75 5.16 6.47 21.29
CA VAL A 75 5.72 5.57 22.32
C VAL A 75 6.78 6.29 23.14
N GLY A 76 7.06 7.53 22.84
CA GLY A 76 8.04 8.37 23.50
C GLY A 76 7.98 9.79 22.99
N LYS A 77 9.00 10.60 23.30
CA LYS A 77 9.01 12.02 22.90
C LYS A 77 9.06 12.21 21.38
N ASN A 78 9.72 11.30 20.67
CA ASN A 78 10.02 11.46 19.24
C ASN A 78 9.71 10.21 18.42
N VAL A 79 9.28 9.12 19.05
CA VAL A 79 9.07 7.83 18.41
C VAL A 79 7.59 7.51 18.32
N GLY A 80 7.14 7.13 17.14
CA GLY A 80 5.82 6.58 16.91
C GLY A 80 5.89 5.15 16.41
N LEU A 81 4.94 4.33 16.82
CA LEU A 81 4.72 2.98 16.33
C LEU A 81 3.32 2.86 15.76
N GLY A 82 3.20 2.02 14.73
CA GLY A 82 1.92 1.72 14.10
C GLY A 82 1.84 0.27 13.65
N LEU A 83 0.62 -0.21 13.53
CA LEU A 83 0.27 -1.48 12.93
C LEU A 83 -0.88 -1.24 11.95
N SER A 84 -0.85 -1.91 10.81
CA SER A 84 -1.95 -1.88 9.85
C SER A 84 -2.19 -3.24 9.23
N ILE A 85 -3.48 -3.54 9.02
CA ILE A 85 -3.96 -4.72 8.33
C ILE A 85 -4.84 -4.22 7.19
N ILE A 86 -4.57 -4.72 5.99
CA ILE A 86 -5.31 -4.39 4.79
C ILE A 86 -5.74 -5.70 4.15
N SER A 87 -7.01 -5.84 3.89
CA SER A 87 -7.58 -6.97 3.14
C SER A 87 -8.24 -6.41 1.90
N ASP A 88 -7.75 -6.80 0.74
CA ASP A 88 -8.25 -6.38 -0.57
C ASP A 88 -8.70 -7.61 -1.34
N LYS A 89 -9.90 -7.53 -1.92
CA LYS A 89 -10.48 -8.61 -2.71
C LYS A 89 -10.98 -8.06 -4.04
N ILE A 90 -10.50 -8.62 -5.14
CA ILE A 90 -10.88 -8.23 -6.50
C ILE A 90 -11.14 -9.51 -7.30
N GLY A 91 -12.42 -9.83 -7.50
CA GLY A 91 -12.80 -11.08 -8.16
C GLY A 91 -12.21 -12.30 -7.45
N PRO A 92 -11.41 -13.14 -8.15
CA PRO A 92 -10.79 -14.34 -7.56
C PRO A 92 -9.51 -14.06 -6.78
N VAL A 93 -9.02 -12.82 -6.78
CA VAL A 93 -7.77 -12.46 -6.11
C VAL A 93 -8.08 -11.86 -4.74
N GLU A 94 -7.46 -12.40 -3.71
CA GLU A 94 -7.49 -11.88 -2.35
C GLU A 94 -6.07 -11.59 -1.88
N GLU A 95 -5.84 -10.37 -1.39
CA GLU A 95 -4.57 -9.91 -0.87
C GLU A 95 -4.73 -9.43 0.57
N ASN A 96 -3.96 -10.02 1.47
CA ASN A 96 -3.93 -9.66 2.89
C ASN A 96 -2.54 -9.14 3.26
N ASN A 97 -2.49 -7.90 3.72
CA ASN A 97 -1.27 -7.20 4.08
C ASN A 97 -1.23 -6.93 5.59
N PHE A 98 -0.11 -7.24 6.22
CA PHE A 98 0.16 -6.99 7.63
C PHE A 98 1.43 -6.16 7.75
N PHE A 99 1.33 -4.93 8.21
CA PHE A 99 2.46 -4.00 8.30
C PHE A 99 2.66 -3.50 9.71
N GLY A 100 3.94 -3.35 10.08
CA GLY A 100 4.41 -2.59 11.22
C GLY A 100 5.09 -1.31 10.74
N ASP A 101 4.79 -0.20 11.40
CA ASP A 101 5.32 1.12 11.09
C ASP A 101 6.14 1.64 12.27
N PHE A 102 7.29 2.21 11.96
CA PHE A 102 8.15 2.93 12.88
C PHE A 102 8.36 4.34 12.36
N SER A 103 8.21 5.34 13.21
CA SER A 103 8.50 6.73 12.87
C SER A 103 9.39 7.41 13.88
N TYR A 104 10.20 8.35 13.40
CA TYR A 104 11.00 9.22 14.24
C TYR A 104 10.74 10.67 13.85
N THR A 105 10.27 11.47 14.80
CA THR A 105 9.88 12.87 14.60
C THR A 105 10.96 13.81 15.09
N LEU A 106 11.45 14.67 14.21
CA LEU A 106 12.37 15.75 14.48
C LEU A 106 11.61 17.06 14.73
N ASN A 107 11.83 17.70 15.85
CA ASN A 107 11.30 19.04 16.12
C ASN A 107 12.24 20.08 15.50
N LEU A 108 11.75 20.83 14.51
CA LEU A 108 12.53 21.84 13.78
C LEU A 108 12.43 23.24 14.42
N GLY A 109 11.65 23.37 15.49
CA GLY A 109 11.39 24.61 16.20
C GLY A 109 9.98 25.16 15.94
N GLY A 110 9.37 25.79 16.96
CA GLY A 110 7.98 26.22 16.91
C GLY A 110 7.02 25.06 16.67
N GLU A 111 6.12 25.22 15.71
CA GLU A 111 5.11 24.23 15.32
C GLU A 111 5.63 23.24 14.22
N HIS A 112 6.88 23.39 13.76
CA HIS A 112 7.41 22.64 12.63
C HIS A 112 7.99 21.27 13.07
N ARG A 113 7.46 20.22 12.50
CA ARG A 113 7.84 18.83 12.78
C ARG A 113 8.12 18.08 11.48
N LEU A 114 9.18 17.28 11.46
CA LEU A 114 9.56 16.42 10.35
C LEU A 114 9.68 14.98 10.85
N ALA A 115 8.80 14.11 10.41
CA ALA A 115 8.85 12.70 10.74
C ALA A 115 9.44 11.89 9.56
N LEU A 116 10.29 10.94 9.89
CA LEU A 116 10.83 9.94 8.99
C LEU A 116 10.26 8.58 9.39
N GLY A 117 9.76 7.81 8.43
CA GLY A 117 9.08 6.55 8.70
C GLY A 117 9.66 5.37 7.94
N LEU A 118 9.61 4.22 8.57
CA LEU A 118 9.92 2.93 7.99
C LEU A 118 8.73 1.99 8.19
N LYS A 119 8.41 1.24 7.16
CA LYS A 119 7.36 0.21 7.15
C LYS A 119 7.99 -1.14 6.83
N ALA A 120 7.57 -2.18 7.53
CA ALA A 120 7.92 -3.56 7.20
C ALA A 120 6.71 -4.46 7.41
N GLY A 121 6.55 -5.45 6.57
CA GLY A 121 5.43 -6.36 6.70
C GLY A 121 5.43 -7.53 5.74
N ILE A 122 4.30 -8.21 5.73
CA ILE A 122 4.07 -9.43 4.96
C ILE A 122 2.80 -9.23 4.14
N THR A 123 2.89 -9.55 2.86
CA THR A 123 1.77 -9.63 1.92
C THR A 123 1.49 -11.08 1.60
N SER A 124 0.28 -11.53 1.83
CA SER A 124 -0.22 -12.85 1.43
C SER A 124 -1.25 -12.68 0.32
N GLN A 125 -0.95 -13.20 -0.85
CA GLN A 125 -1.82 -13.14 -2.02
C GLN A 125 -2.35 -14.55 -2.33
N GLN A 126 -3.64 -14.66 -2.52
CA GLN A 126 -4.33 -15.90 -2.90
C GLN A 126 -5.13 -15.66 -4.19
N VAL A 127 -5.00 -16.58 -5.13
CA VAL A 127 -5.73 -16.53 -6.40
C VAL A 127 -6.60 -17.79 -6.49
N GLY A 128 -7.92 -17.62 -6.30
CA GLY A 128 -8.91 -18.70 -6.27
C GLY A 128 -9.66 -18.85 -7.59
N LEU A 129 -8.95 -19.16 -8.69
CA LEU A 129 -9.58 -19.30 -10.02
C LEU A 129 -10.56 -20.47 -10.11
N PHE A 130 -10.30 -21.55 -9.37
CA PHE A 130 -11.09 -22.78 -9.44
C PHE A 130 -12.50 -22.65 -8.81
N THR A 131 -12.65 -21.79 -7.80
CA THR A 131 -13.91 -21.67 -7.03
C THR A 131 -15.01 -20.95 -7.82
N GLN A 132 -14.67 -20.04 -8.73
CA GLN A 132 -15.66 -19.29 -9.52
C GLN A 132 -16.07 -20.01 -10.81
N ILE A 133 -15.21 -20.88 -11.35
CA ILE A 133 -15.49 -21.62 -12.59
C ILE A 133 -16.23 -22.93 -12.29
N GLY A 134 -16.09 -23.49 -11.08
CA GLY A 134 -16.65 -24.78 -10.68
C GLY A 134 -18.19 -24.83 -10.58
N GLU A 135 -18.89 -23.69 -10.56
CA GLU A 135 -20.38 -23.66 -10.55
C GLU A 135 -20.99 -23.60 -11.97
N SER A 136 -20.21 -23.35 -12.99
CA SER A 136 -20.68 -23.37 -14.38
C SER A 136 -20.51 -24.78 -14.92
N ASN A 137 -21.60 -25.45 -15.30
CA ASN A 137 -21.63 -26.76 -15.99
C ASN A 137 -20.95 -26.72 -17.37
N VAL A 138 -19.68 -26.38 -17.45
CA VAL A 138 -18.91 -26.38 -18.68
C VAL A 138 -17.92 -27.53 -18.63
N GLN A 139 -18.33 -28.64 -19.22
CA GLN A 139 -17.57 -29.89 -19.34
C GLN A 139 -16.29 -29.80 -20.19
N ASP A 140 -15.95 -28.62 -20.71
CA ASP A 140 -14.81 -28.43 -21.65
C ASP A 140 -13.66 -27.56 -21.12
N LEU A 141 -13.66 -27.14 -19.84
CA LEU A 141 -12.61 -26.30 -19.28
C LEU A 141 -11.62 -27.09 -18.40
N PHE A 142 -11.12 -28.22 -18.88
CA PHE A 142 -9.89 -28.83 -18.37
C PHE A 142 -8.65 -28.12 -18.95
N ASP A 143 -8.54 -26.81 -18.71
CA ASP A 143 -7.26 -26.14 -18.92
C ASP A 143 -6.42 -26.31 -17.65
N PRO A 144 -5.29 -27.01 -17.71
CA PRO A 144 -4.38 -27.20 -16.56
C PRO A 144 -3.91 -25.87 -15.95
N ALA A 145 -3.98 -24.77 -16.70
CA ALA A 145 -3.61 -23.44 -16.24
C ALA A 145 -4.56 -22.88 -15.16
N PHE A 146 -5.79 -23.40 -15.04
CA PHE A 146 -6.80 -22.97 -14.07
C PHE A 146 -7.03 -23.99 -12.95
N SER A 147 -6.23 -25.05 -12.88
CA SER A 147 -6.47 -26.20 -11.98
C SER A 147 -5.97 -26.01 -10.54
N GLU A 148 -5.19 -24.97 -10.22
CA GLU A 148 -4.60 -24.82 -8.91
C GLU A 148 -4.82 -23.40 -8.33
N ASN A 149 -5.29 -23.36 -7.06
CA ASN A 149 -5.27 -22.13 -6.27
C ASN A 149 -3.82 -21.81 -5.92
N THR A 150 -3.34 -20.66 -6.35
CA THR A 150 -1.98 -20.21 -6.06
C THR A 150 -2.00 -19.29 -4.83
N SER A 151 -1.14 -19.60 -3.85
CA SER A 151 -0.92 -18.77 -2.68
C SER A 151 0.55 -18.38 -2.60
N ASN A 152 0.80 -17.08 -2.57
CA ASN A 152 2.14 -16.52 -2.46
C ASN A 152 2.24 -15.60 -1.25
N THR A 153 3.39 -15.64 -0.56
CA THR A 153 3.66 -14.76 0.56
C THR A 153 5.01 -14.10 0.36
N PHE A 154 5.04 -12.76 0.47
CA PHE A 154 6.27 -11.99 0.31
C PHE A 154 6.43 -10.97 1.43
N PHE A 155 7.70 -10.66 1.73
CA PHE A 155 8.03 -9.53 2.60
C PHE A 155 7.99 -8.24 1.79
N ASN A 156 7.54 -7.17 2.42
CA ASN A 156 7.56 -5.84 1.84
C ASN A 156 8.10 -4.82 2.82
N PHE A 157 8.75 -3.80 2.27
CA PHE A 157 9.31 -2.68 3.02
C PHE A 157 8.84 -1.38 2.39
N GLY A 158 8.72 -0.36 3.21
CA GLY A 158 8.35 0.96 2.76
C GLY A 158 9.04 2.04 3.57
N THR A 159 9.03 3.25 3.04
CA THR A 159 9.58 4.42 3.72
C THR A 159 8.71 5.63 3.46
N GLY A 160 8.82 6.63 4.33
CA GLY A 160 8.08 7.86 4.16
C GLY A 160 8.70 9.03 4.91
N ILE A 161 8.31 10.20 4.45
CA ILE A 161 8.63 11.50 5.05
C ILE A 161 7.31 12.22 5.26
N PHE A 162 7.13 12.79 6.43
CA PHE A 162 5.94 13.55 6.78
C PHE A 162 6.36 14.84 7.49
N TYR A 163 6.22 15.97 6.80
CA TYR A 163 6.42 17.28 7.38
C TYR A 163 5.05 17.87 7.73
N TYR A 164 4.89 18.37 8.94
CA TYR A 164 3.62 18.90 9.40
C TYR A 164 3.75 20.03 10.40
N THR A 165 2.73 20.86 10.37
CA THR A 165 2.46 21.94 11.32
C THR A 165 1.00 21.83 11.77
N ASP A 166 0.54 22.69 12.63
CA ASP A 166 -0.86 22.73 13.04
C ASP A 166 -1.84 23.11 11.89
N LYS A 167 -1.33 23.69 10.78
CA LYS A 167 -2.15 24.22 9.68
C LYS A 167 -2.04 23.45 8.37
N TYR A 168 -0.91 22.84 8.09
CA TYR A 168 -0.64 22.14 6.82
C TYR A 168 0.36 21.02 7.00
N TYR A 169 0.35 20.10 6.06
CA TYR A 169 1.32 19.02 5.99
C TYR A 169 1.77 18.75 4.55
N ILE A 170 2.93 18.14 4.41
CA ILE A 170 3.48 17.60 3.16
C ILE A 170 3.89 16.16 3.44
N SER A 171 3.43 15.25 2.60
CA SER A 171 3.65 13.81 2.74
C SER A 171 4.28 13.24 1.47
N LEU A 172 5.37 12.49 1.63
CA LEU A 172 5.99 11.69 0.58
C LEU A 172 6.21 10.29 1.12
N SER A 173 5.81 9.28 0.38
CA SER A 173 6.03 7.89 0.79
C SER A 173 6.14 6.94 -0.39
N VAL A 174 6.87 5.87 -0.15
CA VAL A 174 6.90 4.67 -0.99
C VAL A 174 6.52 3.51 -0.07
N PRO A 175 5.22 3.17 0.02
CA PRO A 175 4.74 2.18 0.99
C PRO A 175 5.19 0.76 0.66
N ASN A 176 5.39 0.43 -0.62
CA ASN A 176 5.80 -0.86 -1.13
C ASN A 176 7.03 -0.69 -2.02
N MET A 177 8.20 -1.11 -1.52
CA MET A 177 9.47 -0.99 -2.25
C MET A 177 9.86 -2.27 -2.98
N ILE A 178 9.36 -3.42 -2.52
CA ILE A 178 9.63 -4.70 -3.16
C ILE A 178 8.50 -4.97 -4.14
N LYS A 179 8.88 -5.13 -5.41
CA LYS A 179 7.95 -5.53 -6.46
C LYS A 179 7.51 -6.97 -6.21
N SER A 180 6.22 -7.20 -6.11
CA SER A 180 5.67 -8.56 -6.21
C SER A 180 5.85 -9.05 -7.65
N VAL A 181 6.68 -10.07 -7.83
CA VAL A 181 6.85 -10.68 -9.14
C VAL A 181 5.67 -11.64 -9.35
N HIS A 182 4.75 -11.25 -10.24
CA HIS A 182 3.72 -12.16 -10.70
C HIS A 182 4.36 -13.16 -11.67
N LEU A 183 4.40 -14.43 -11.25
CA LEU A 183 4.83 -15.52 -12.12
C LEU A 183 3.63 -15.96 -12.97
N ASP A 184 3.77 -15.90 -14.29
CA ASP A 184 2.90 -16.63 -15.20
C ASP A 184 3.14 -18.14 -15.05
N THR A 185 2.12 -18.97 -15.32
CA THR A 185 2.17 -20.44 -15.31
C THR A 185 3.29 -21.02 -16.19
N GLN A 186 3.92 -20.21 -17.03
CA GLN A 186 5.10 -20.58 -17.85
C GLN A 186 6.44 -20.08 -17.26
N GLY A 187 6.46 -19.56 -16.03
CA GLY A 187 7.69 -19.08 -15.38
C GLY A 187 8.24 -17.75 -15.94
N ARG A 188 7.47 -17.02 -16.75
CA ARG A 188 7.85 -15.70 -17.23
C ARG A 188 7.54 -14.65 -16.16
N GLN A 189 8.53 -13.86 -15.83
CA GLN A 189 8.39 -12.71 -14.92
C GLN A 189 7.86 -11.52 -15.73
N PHE A 190 6.72 -10.99 -15.31
CA PHE A 190 6.24 -9.68 -15.77
C PHE A 190 6.54 -8.68 -14.64
N GLY A 191 7.41 -7.76 -14.92
CA GLY A 191 7.80 -6.69 -14.01
C GLY A 191 7.75 -5.33 -14.68
#